data_598f208995b9eb4e26aa1336ead5f38b
#
_entry.id   598f208995b9eb4e26aa1336ead5f38b
#
_cell.length_a   1.000
_cell.length_b   1.000
_cell.length_c   1.000
_cell.angle_alpha   90.00
_cell.angle_beta   90.00
_cell.angle_gamma   90.00
#
_symmetry.space_group_name_H-M   'P 1'
#
loop_
_entity.id
_entity.type
_entity.pdbx_description
1 polymer ?
#
loop_
_entity_poly.entity_id
_entity_poly.type
_entity_poly.pdbx_seq_one_letter_code
_entity_poly.pdbx_strand_id
1 'polypeptide(L)'
;GQVNFPAHIRSDGDTEMIVTVFHPHAVGAFISTPPISFYNCEISGYDINDRSLNELASRVLDCGDSGRCVRLIERWLLMRLRDIHSTKFSRIGSVVKRMIAFPSTPITELAGISCLGKKQFERVFSNCVGMMPKEYSRIVRFQKSLWLMQNGQDNTGIAYDTGYADQSHFIREFKMFTGCTPGRLRDECSPYSDLFTQPV
;
A
#
# COMPACT_ATOMS: atom_id res chain seq x y z
N GLY A 1 -5.50 5.98 -3.85
CA GLY A 1 -4.69 5.11 -4.74
C GLY A 1 -3.34 4.78 -4.12
N GLN A 2 -2.54 4.00 -4.82
CA GLN A 2 -1.15 3.79 -4.45
C GLN A 2 -0.35 5.05 -4.80
N VAL A 3 0.38 5.59 -3.83
CA VAL A 3 1.19 6.81 -4.00
C VAL A 3 2.67 6.51 -3.80
N ASN A 4 3.55 7.23 -4.49
CA ASN A 4 4.99 7.10 -4.39
C ASN A 4 5.67 8.39 -3.87
N PHE A 5 4.90 9.24 -3.23
CA PHE A 5 5.34 10.50 -2.60
C PHE A 5 4.73 10.62 -1.20
N PRO A 6 5.31 11.44 -0.31
CA PRO A 6 4.76 11.67 1.01
C PRO A 6 3.41 12.39 0.92
N ALA A 7 2.39 11.86 1.61
CA ALA A 7 1.10 12.52 1.79
C ALA A 7 1.12 13.32 3.09
N HIS A 8 0.61 14.55 3.04
CA HIS A 8 0.47 15.42 4.21
C HIS A 8 -1.00 15.51 4.58
N ILE A 9 -1.35 14.97 5.74
CA ILE A 9 -2.71 15.08 6.29
C ILE A 9 -2.69 16.20 7.33
N ARG A 10 -3.60 17.15 7.18
CA ARG A 10 -3.83 18.23 8.16
C ARG A 10 -5.25 18.09 8.69
N SER A 11 -5.38 18.11 10.01
CA SER A 11 -6.69 18.21 10.69
C SER A 11 -6.77 19.49 11.48
N ASP A 12 -7.95 20.12 11.48
CA ASP A 12 -8.25 21.26 12.32
C ASP A 12 -9.18 20.79 13.46
N GLY A 13 -8.66 20.83 14.71
CA GLY A 13 -9.37 20.39 15.92
C GLY A 13 -9.32 18.86 16.14
N ASP A 14 -10.18 18.36 17.02
CA ASP A 14 -10.30 16.95 17.35
C ASP A 14 -10.92 16.20 16.18
N THR A 15 -10.18 15.22 15.65
CA THR A 15 -10.59 14.44 14.50
C THR A 15 -10.47 12.95 14.80
N GLU A 16 -11.55 12.20 14.57
CA GLU A 16 -11.53 10.74 14.60
C GLU A 16 -11.44 10.21 13.16
N MET A 17 -10.55 9.27 12.90
CA MET A 17 -10.32 8.70 11.58
C MET A 17 -10.42 7.17 11.64
N ILE A 18 -11.25 6.60 10.76
CA ILE A 18 -11.31 5.15 10.53
C ILE A 18 -10.58 4.83 9.24
N VAL A 19 -9.53 4.03 9.34
CA VAL A 19 -8.71 3.65 8.19
C VAL A 19 -8.91 2.17 7.87
N THR A 20 -9.27 1.87 6.63
CA THR A 20 -9.33 0.49 6.10
C THR A 20 -8.13 0.25 5.20
N VAL A 21 -7.24 -0.65 5.61
CA VAL A 21 -6.05 -1.01 4.84
C VAL A 21 -6.31 -2.32 4.10
N PHE A 22 -6.11 -2.31 2.79
CA PHE A 22 -6.25 -3.51 1.96
C PHE A 22 -4.88 -4.11 1.66
N HIS A 23 -4.83 -5.43 1.53
CA HIS A 23 -3.70 -6.06 0.84
C HIS A 23 -3.57 -5.44 -0.56
N PRO A 24 -2.35 -5.17 -1.04
CA PRO A 24 -2.13 -4.39 -2.27
C PRO A 24 -2.88 -4.87 -3.51
N HIS A 25 -3.09 -6.19 -3.62
CA HIS A 25 -3.82 -6.81 -4.72
C HIS A 25 -5.32 -6.97 -4.46
N ALA A 26 -5.83 -6.59 -3.26
CA ALA A 26 -7.19 -6.91 -2.84
C ALA A 26 -8.22 -5.83 -3.21
N VAL A 27 -7.80 -4.58 -3.40
CA VAL A 27 -8.71 -3.44 -3.65
C VAL A 27 -9.66 -3.70 -4.83
N GLY A 28 -9.14 -4.27 -5.93
CA GLY A 28 -9.94 -4.60 -7.11
C GLY A 28 -11.03 -5.65 -6.89
N ALA A 29 -11.05 -6.32 -5.72
CA ALA A 29 -12.12 -7.23 -5.33
C ALA A 29 -13.31 -6.48 -4.69
N PHE A 30 -13.06 -5.30 -4.16
CA PHE A 30 -14.07 -4.49 -3.46
C PHE A 30 -14.57 -3.31 -4.28
N ILE A 31 -13.76 -2.81 -5.22
CA ILE A 31 -14.06 -1.65 -6.06
C ILE A 31 -13.93 -2.07 -7.52
N SER A 32 -14.96 -1.77 -8.34
CA SER A 32 -14.99 -2.16 -9.75
C SER A 32 -14.02 -1.40 -10.63
N THR A 33 -13.65 -0.17 -10.24
CA THR A 33 -12.67 0.64 -10.96
C THR A 33 -11.27 0.07 -10.75
N PRO A 34 -10.49 -0.20 -11.81
CA PRO A 34 -9.14 -0.73 -11.69
C PRO A 34 -8.25 0.16 -10.81
N PRO A 35 -7.51 -0.39 -9.83
CA PRO A 35 -6.64 0.37 -8.93
C PRO A 35 -5.63 1.28 -9.63
N ILE A 36 -5.17 0.94 -10.84
CA ILE A 36 -4.25 1.77 -11.63
C ILE A 36 -4.85 3.14 -11.99
N SER A 37 -6.17 3.25 -12.08
CA SER A 37 -6.86 4.52 -12.35
C SER A 37 -6.70 5.53 -11.20
N PHE A 38 -6.26 5.08 -10.05
CA PHE A 38 -6.05 5.89 -8.85
C PHE A 38 -4.55 6.07 -8.53
N TYR A 39 -3.67 5.70 -9.46
CA TYR A 39 -2.23 5.81 -9.25
C TYR A 39 -1.83 7.26 -9.01
N ASN A 40 -1.11 7.51 -7.91
CA ASN A 40 -0.70 8.83 -7.46
C ASN A 40 -1.84 9.85 -7.31
N CYS A 41 -3.07 9.36 -7.05
CA CYS A 41 -4.23 10.23 -6.86
C CYS A 41 -4.85 9.98 -5.49
N GLU A 42 -5.20 11.07 -4.82
CA GLU A 42 -6.18 11.10 -3.75
C GLU A 42 -7.53 11.43 -4.38
N ILE A 43 -8.52 10.59 -4.15
CA ILE A 43 -9.87 10.77 -4.70
C ILE A 43 -10.89 10.63 -3.60
N SER A 44 -11.98 11.37 -3.71
CA SER A 44 -13.14 11.17 -2.87
C SER A 44 -13.78 9.81 -3.16
N GLY A 45 -14.27 9.11 -2.14
CA GLY A 45 -15.07 7.90 -2.33
C GLY A 45 -16.31 8.16 -3.22
N TYR A 46 -16.84 9.37 -3.22
CA TYR A 46 -17.96 9.79 -4.06
C TYR A 46 -17.62 9.91 -5.54
N ASP A 47 -16.35 10.11 -5.89
CA ASP A 47 -15.88 10.16 -7.28
C ASP A 47 -15.73 8.74 -7.88
N ILE A 48 -15.80 7.71 -7.05
CA ILE A 48 -15.85 6.33 -7.49
C ILE A 48 -17.28 6.01 -7.91
N ASN A 49 -17.46 5.58 -9.17
CA ASN A 49 -18.77 5.18 -9.68
C ASN A 49 -19.21 3.83 -9.09
N ASP A 50 -19.49 3.84 -7.77
CA ASP A 50 -19.95 2.69 -7.01
C ASP A 50 -21.04 3.13 -6.03
N ARG A 51 -22.30 2.90 -6.41
CA ARG A 51 -23.45 3.30 -5.62
C ARG A 51 -23.41 2.75 -4.18
N SER A 52 -23.03 1.49 -3.99
CA SER A 52 -23.02 0.88 -2.67
C SER A 52 -21.90 1.43 -1.77
N LEU A 53 -20.78 1.85 -2.36
CA LEU A 53 -19.72 2.55 -1.63
C LEU A 53 -20.19 3.94 -1.21
N ASN A 54 -20.88 4.65 -2.08
CA ASN A 54 -21.42 5.98 -1.78
C ASN A 54 -22.51 5.93 -0.70
N GLU A 55 -23.38 4.92 -0.74
CA GLU A 55 -24.37 4.66 0.33
C GLU A 55 -23.70 4.32 1.67
N LEU A 56 -22.61 3.52 1.65
CA LEU A 56 -21.81 3.27 2.85
C LEU A 56 -21.18 4.56 3.38
N ALA A 57 -20.54 5.36 2.52
CA ALA A 57 -19.90 6.61 2.92
C ALA A 57 -20.89 7.56 3.61
N SER A 58 -22.08 7.76 3.04
CA SER A 58 -23.13 8.57 3.68
C SER A 58 -23.53 8.04 5.05
N ARG A 59 -23.75 6.73 5.17
CA ARG A 59 -24.13 6.10 6.44
C ARG A 59 -23.04 6.19 7.52
N VAL A 60 -21.76 6.16 7.11
CA VAL A 60 -20.63 6.31 8.05
C VAL A 60 -20.53 7.77 8.51
N LEU A 61 -20.72 8.75 7.63
CA LEU A 61 -20.71 10.17 8.00
C LEU A 61 -21.85 10.54 8.93
N ASP A 62 -23.04 9.96 8.76
CA ASP A 62 -24.21 10.20 9.60
C ASP A 62 -24.16 9.47 10.95
N CYS A 63 -23.15 8.62 11.17
CA CYS A 63 -23.17 7.61 12.23
C CYS A 63 -22.48 8.13 13.47
N GLY A 64 -22.40 9.03 14.10
CA GLY A 64 -21.81 9.52 15.36
C GLY A 64 -21.17 8.51 16.35
N ASP A 65 -21.02 7.23 15.97
CA ASP A 65 -20.42 6.15 16.79
C ASP A 65 -19.41 5.35 15.97
N SER A 66 -18.13 5.42 16.32
CA SER A 66 -17.04 4.76 15.59
C SER A 66 -17.17 3.23 15.56
N GLY A 67 -17.62 2.62 16.65
CA GLY A 67 -17.82 1.17 16.69
C GLY A 67 -18.92 0.72 15.72
N ARG A 68 -19.98 1.52 15.57
CA ARG A 68 -21.03 1.27 14.57
C ARG A 68 -20.52 1.51 13.15
N CYS A 69 -19.70 2.53 12.95
CA CYS A 69 -19.05 2.79 11.66
C CYS A 69 -18.20 1.61 11.21
N VAL A 70 -17.36 1.06 12.09
CA VAL A 70 -16.55 -0.12 11.80
C VAL A 70 -17.43 -1.31 11.38
N ARG A 71 -18.50 -1.59 12.10
CA ARG A 71 -19.44 -2.69 11.74
C ARG A 71 -20.13 -2.48 10.39
N LEU A 72 -20.44 -1.23 10.02
CA LEU A 72 -20.99 -0.91 8.68
C LEU A 72 -19.98 -1.21 7.58
N ILE A 73 -18.72 -0.82 7.78
CA ILE A 73 -17.62 -1.06 6.84
C ILE A 73 -17.37 -2.57 6.70
N GLU A 74 -17.22 -3.28 7.82
CA GLU A 74 -17.01 -4.73 7.83
C GLU A 74 -18.12 -5.48 7.09
N ARG A 75 -19.38 -5.14 7.37
CA ARG A 75 -20.53 -5.75 6.69
C ARG A 75 -20.49 -5.53 5.19
N TRP A 76 -20.17 -4.33 4.75
CA TRP A 76 -20.04 -4.00 3.32
C TRP A 76 -18.91 -4.79 2.67
N LEU A 77 -17.74 -4.87 3.33
CA LEU A 77 -16.60 -5.68 2.87
C LEU A 77 -16.96 -7.16 2.75
N LEU A 78 -17.61 -7.73 3.77
CA LEU A 78 -18.02 -9.14 3.77
C LEU A 78 -19.05 -9.47 2.67
N MET A 79 -19.96 -8.56 2.36
CA MET A 79 -20.90 -8.76 1.24
C MET A 79 -20.18 -8.83 -0.10
N ARG A 80 -19.14 -8.02 -0.29
CA ARG A 80 -18.35 -8.00 -1.53
C ARG A 80 -17.34 -9.14 -1.62
N LEU A 81 -16.89 -9.67 -0.50
CA LEU A 81 -15.93 -10.77 -0.46
C LEU A 81 -16.43 -12.05 -1.14
N ARG A 82 -17.74 -12.24 -1.28
CA ARG A 82 -18.36 -13.43 -1.89
C ARG A 82 -18.05 -13.57 -3.38
N ASP A 83 -17.61 -12.50 -4.05
CA ASP A 83 -17.36 -12.46 -5.49
C ASP A 83 -15.89 -12.69 -5.86
N ILE A 84 -15.00 -12.99 -4.87
CA ILE A 84 -13.54 -13.08 -5.08
C ILE A 84 -13.11 -14.51 -5.43
N HIS A 85 -13.55 -15.05 -6.54
CA HIS A 85 -13.04 -16.33 -7.05
C HIS A 85 -12.34 -16.18 -8.40
N SER A 86 -11.29 -15.34 -8.50
CA SER A 86 -10.52 -15.29 -9.74
C SER A 86 -9.10 -15.84 -9.57
N THR A 87 -8.69 -16.70 -10.50
CA THR A 87 -7.31 -17.21 -10.59
C THR A 87 -6.28 -16.09 -10.72
N LYS A 88 -6.67 -14.93 -11.26
CA LYS A 88 -5.83 -13.72 -11.35
C LYS A 88 -5.46 -13.19 -9.97
N PHE A 89 -6.43 -13.13 -9.06
CA PHE A 89 -6.25 -12.66 -7.70
C PHE A 89 -5.21 -13.53 -6.95
N SER A 90 -5.38 -14.84 -6.98
CA SER A 90 -4.46 -15.78 -6.34
C SER A 90 -3.03 -15.68 -6.89
N ARG A 91 -2.86 -15.57 -8.22
CA ARG A 91 -1.55 -15.45 -8.87
C ARG A 91 -0.83 -14.18 -8.47
N ILE A 92 -1.51 -13.02 -8.51
CA ILE A 92 -0.91 -11.74 -8.11
C ILE A 92 -0.66 -11.72 -6.60
N GLY A 93 -1.52 -12.31 -5.77
CA GLY A 93 -1.30 -12.46 -4.34
C GLY A 93 0.00 -13.21 -4.01
N SER A 94 0.30 -14.30 -4.73
CA SER A 94 1.56 -15.04 -4.58
C SER A 94 2.77 -14.19 -4.95
N VAL A 95 2.66 -13.40 -6.03
CA VAL A 95 3.71 -12.46 -6.43
C VAL A 95 3.93 -11.37 -5.38
N VAL A 96 2.85 -10.76 -4.87
CA VAL A 96 2.94 -9.73 -3.81
C VAL A 96 3.62 -10.30 -2.56
N LYS A 97 3.24 -11.50 -2.11
CA LYS A 97 3.92 -12.19 -1.00
C LYS A 97 5.42 -12.38 -1.25
N ARG A 98 5.79 -12.81 -2.47
CA ARG A 98 7.20 -12.95 -2.86
C ARG A 98 7.94 -11.62 -2.81
N MET A 99 7.33 -10.54 -3.32
CA MET A 99 7.92 -9.20 -3.32
C MET A 99 8.11 -8.66 -1.89
N ILE A 100 7.16 -8.89 -0.99
CA ILE A 100 7.27 -8.49 0.43
C ILE A 100 8.43 -9.22 1.10
N ALA A 101 8.54 -10.52 0.91
CA ALA A 101 9.62 -11.32 1.50
C ALA A 101 10.99 -10.98 0.89
N PHE A 102 11.04 -10.77 -0.42
CA PHE A 102 12.26 -10.57 -1.20
C PHE A 102 12.09 -9.41 -2.19
N PRO A 103 12.21 -8.15 -1.75
CA PRO A 103 11.93 -6.96 -2.58
C PRO A 103 12.83 -6.82 -3.81
N SER A 104 14.00 -7.46 -3.81
CA SER A 104 14.96 -7.44 -4.91
C SER A 104 14.73 -8.53 -5.97
N THR A 105 13.62 -9.31 -5.86
CA THR A 105 13.31 -10.37 -6.83
C THR A 105 13.17 -9.79 -8.25
N PRO A 106 13.87 -10.34 -9.27
CA PRO A 106 13.79 -9.86 -10.63
C PRO A 106 12.36 -9.95 -11.21
N ILE A 107 11.99 -8.98 -12.05
CA ILE A 107 10.66 -8.94 -12.69
C ILE A 107 10.39 -10.19 -13.53
N THR A 108 11.42 -10.76 -14.15
CA THR A 108 11.31 -12.02 -14.92
C THR A 108 10.94 -13.21 -14.06
N GLU A 109 11.49 -13.31 -12.86
CA GLU A 109 11.14 -14.34 -11.88
C GLU A 109 9.70 -14.16 -11.37
N LEU A 110 9.31 -12.92 -11.04
CA LEU A 110 7.94 -12.59 -10.63
C LEU A 110 6.90 -12.93 -11.71
N ALA A 111 7.23 -12.68 -12.97
CA ALA A 111 6.41 -13.08 -14.11
C ALA A 111 6.26 -14.61 -14.18
N GLY A 112 7.35 -15.36 -13.96
CA GLY A 112 7.35 -16.82 -13.88
C GLY A 112 6.44 -17.34 -12.77
N ILE A 113 6.50 -16.78 -11.57
CA ILE A 113 5.63 -17.13 -10.43
C ILE A 113 4.15 -16.96 -10.78
N SER A 114 3.82 -15.90 -11.54
CA SER A 114 2.44 -15.67 -12.00
C SER A 114 2.01 -16.52 -13.20
N CYS A 115 2.91 -17.33 -13.77
CA CYS A 115 2.70 -18.08 -15.02
C CYS A 115 2.29 -17.16 -16.20
N LEU A 116 2.86 -15.94 -16.28
CA LEU A 116 2.59 -14.96 -17.31
C LEU A 116 3.87 -14.53 -18.02
N GLY A 117 3.78 -14.15 -19.29
CA GLY A 117 4.85 -13.44 -19.97
C GLY A 117 5.08 -12.06 -19.37
N LYS A 118 6.31 -11.51 -19.41
CA LYS A 118 6.70 -10.26 -18.76
C LYS A 118 5.72 -9.11 -19.02
N LYS A 119 5.40 -8.79 -20.27
CA LYS A 119 4.47 -7.69 -20.63
C LYS A 119 3.05 -7.92 -20.09
N GLN A 120 2.57 -9.16 -20.13
CA GLN A 120 1.27 -9.52 -19.60
C GLN A 120 1.25 -9.42 -18.08
N PHE A 121 2.31 -9.88 -17.41
CA PHE A 121 2.48 -9.75 -15.97
C PHE A 121 2.43 -8.27 -15.53
N GLU A 122 3.24 -7.41 -16.13
CA GLU A 122 3.27 -5.98 -15.81
C GLU A 122 1.89 -5.34 -15.93
N ARG A 123 1.15 -5.63 -16.99
CA ARG A 123 -0.23 -5.14 -17.18
C ARG A 123 -1.21 -5.69 -16.13
N VAL A 124 -1.19 -6.99 -15.87
CA VAL A 124 -2.10 -7.62 -14.89
C VAL A 124 -1.79 -7.14 -13.48
N PHE A 125 -0.51 -7.07 -13.13
CA PHE A 125 -0.06 -6.56 -11.84
C PHE A 125 -0.51 -5.10 -11.62
N SER A 126 -0.25 -4.21 -12.58
CA SER A 126 -0.63 -2.80 -12.48
C SER A 126 -2.13 -2.61 -12.32
N ASN A 127 -2.94 -3.39 -13.03
CA ASN A 127 -4.39 -3.34 -12.88
C ASN A 127 -4.88 -3.85 -11.52
N CYS A 128 -4.18 -4.80 -10.91
CA CYS A 128 -4.57 -5.36 -9.61
C CYS A 128 -4.05 -4.54 -8.43
N VAL A 129 -2.81 -4.04 -8.53
CA VAL A 129 -2.09 -3.38 -7.42
C VAL A 129 -2.18 -1.85 -7.50
N GLY A 130 -2.39 -1.30 -8.70
CA GLY A 130 -2.50 0.14 -8.92
C GLY A 130 -1.19 0.83 -9.25
N MET A 131 -0.09 0.09 -9.44
CA MET A 131 1.21 0.62 -9.87
C MET A 131 2.05 -0.44 -10.55
N MET A 132 3.14 -0.02 -11.21
CA MET A 132 4.06 -0.93 -11.88
C MET A 132 4.82 -1.82 -10.88
N PRO A 133 5.15 -3.08 -11.23
CA PRO A 133 5.85 -3.99 -10.32
C PRO A 133 7.16 -3.42 -9.77
N LYS A 134 7.93 -2.72 -10.61
CA LYS A 134 9.20 -2.10 -10.21
C LYS A 134 9.00 -1.00 -9.16
N GLU A 135 7.96 -0.21 -9.29
CA GLU A 135 7.62 0.85 -8.31
C GLU A 135 7.14 0.24 -7.00
N TYR A 136 6.31 -0.80 -7.08
CA TYR A 136 5.87 -1.53 -5.90
C TYR A 136 7.06 -2.16 -5.13
N SER A 137 8.02 -2.78 -5.83
CA SER A 137 9.26 -3.29 -5.20
C SER A 137 10.01 -2.20 -4.43
N ARG A 138 10.07 -0.98 -4.96
CA ARG A 138 10.71 0.14 -4.28
C ARG A 138 9.98 0.53 -3.00
N ILE A 139 8.66 0.57 -3.02
CA ILE A 139 7.84 0.85 -1.83
C ILE A 139 8.04 -0.23 -0.76
N VAL A 140 7.98 -1.50 -1.14
CA VAL A 140 8.17 -2.62 -0.20
C VAL A 140 9.58 -2.57 0.43
N ARG A 141 10.60 -2.31 -0.39
CA ARG A 141 11.96 -2.15 0.09
C ARG A 141 12.08 -0.98 1.08
N PHE A 142 11.46 0.15 0.76
CA PHE A 142 11.39 1.31 1.63
C PHE A 142 10.66 0.98 2.95
N GLN A 143 9.50 0.33 2.92
CA GLN A 143 8.78 -0.09 4.14
C GLN A 143 9.63 -1.02 5.02
N LYS A 144 10.32 -1.99 4.41
CA LYS A 144 11.26 -2.85 5.14
C LYS A 144 12.40 -2.04 5.77
N SER A 145 12.92 -1.03 5.07
CA SER A 145 13.99 -0.18 5.61
C SER A 145 13.49 0.70 6.77
N LEU A 146 12.27 1.20 6.73
CA LEU A 146 11.65 1.90 7.87
C LEU A 146 11.55 1.00 9.10
N TRP A 147 11.06 -0.23 8.92
CA TRP A 147 10.93 -1.19 10.01
C TRP A 147 12.29 -1.53 10.64
N LEU A 148 13.32 -1.78 9.82
CA LEU A 148 14.68 -2.03 10.30
C LEU A 148 15.25 -0.82 11.05
N MET A 149 15.00 0.39 10.56
CA MET A 149 15.40 1.64 11.20
C MET A 149 14.74 1.82 12.58
N GLN A 150 13.46 1.52 12.72
CA GLN A 150 12.74 1.55 14.00
C GLN A 150 13.28 0.53 15.00
N ASN A 151 13.78 -0.61 14.50
CA ASN A 151 14.46 -1.62 15.32
C ASN A 151 15.94 -1.30 15.60
N GLY A 152 16.39 -0.08 15.34
CA GLY A 152 17.72 0.41 15.73
C GLY A 152 18.85 0.04 14.78
N GLN A 153 18.56 -0.55 13.61
CA GLN A 153 19.60 -0.91 12.65
C GLN A 153 20.24 0.34 12.02
N ASP A 154 21.54 0.28 11.77
CA ASP A 154 22.31 1.35 11.14
C ASP A 154 22.03 1.42 9.62
N ASN A 155 22.34 2.57 9.00
CA ASN A 155 22.02 2.81 7.58
C ASN A 155 22.76 1.85 6.62
N THR A 156 23.95 1.39 6.98
CA THR A 156 24.75 0.46 6.17
C THR A 156 24.12 -0.93 6.17
N GLY A 157 23.76 -1.43 7.36
CA GLY A 157 23.06 -2.69 7.52
C GLY A 157 21.69 -2.68 6.84
N ILE A 158 20.93 -1.58 6.98
CA ILE A 158 19.65 -1.42 6.28
C ILE A 158 19.84 -1.51 4.76
N ALA A 159 20.80 -0.79 4.19
CA ALA A 159 21.06 -0.83 2.76
C ALA A 159 21.36 -2.25 2.27
N TYR A 160 22.17 -2.99 3.00
CA TYR A 160 22.52 -4.37 2.69
C TYR A 160 21.31 -5.31 2.78
N ASP A 161 20.59 -5.31 3.90
CA ASP A 161 19.49 -6.24 4.17
C ASP A 161 18.24 -6.00 3.32
N THR A 162 18.09 -4.79 2.80
CA THR A 162 16.97 -4.42 1.93
C THR A 162 17.31 -4.47 0.44
N GLY A 163 18.57 -4.71 0.09
CA GLY A 163 19.02 -4.86 -1.30
C GLY A 163 19.17 -3.54 -2.07
N TYR A 164 19.55 -2.46 -1.37
CA TYR A 164 20.08 -1.28 -2.02
C TYR A 164 21.52 -1.53 -2.48
N ALA A 165 21.95 -0.85 -3.54
CA ALA A 165 23.31 -0.99 -4.05
C ALA A 165 24.37 -0.51 -3.04
N ASP A 166 24.06 0.56 -2.30
CA ASP A 166 24.88 1.17 -1.29
C ASP A 166 24.03 2.05 -0.34
N GLN A 167 24.66 2.55 0.73
CA GLN A 167 24.04 3.46 1.69
C GLN A 167 23.56 4.78 1.04
N SER A 168 24.28 5.30 0.06
CA SER A 168 23.90 6.55 -0.63
C SER A 168 22.64 6.36 -1.46
N HIS A 169 22.48 5.20 -2.11
CA HIS A 169 21.25 4.83 -2.81
C HIS A 169 20.08 4.72 -1.85
N PHE A 170 20.26 4.07 -0.70
CA PHE A 170 19.25 4.00 0.35
C PHE A 170 18.82 5.41 0.80
N ILE A 171 19.74 6.28 1.18
CA ILE A 171 19.43 7.63 1.67
C ILE A 171 18.70 8.46 0.62
N ARG A 172 19.08 8.37 -0.65
CA ARG A 172 18.40 9.09 -1.75
C ARG A 172 16.96 8.60 -1.94
N GLU A 173 16.74 7.28 -1.97
CA GLU A 173 15.41 6.72 -2.14
C GLU A 173 14.54 6.98 -0.91
N PHE A 174 15.09 6.88 0.27
CA PHE A 174 14.42 7.22 1.53
C PHE A 174 13.92 8.69 1.54
N LYS A 175 14.83 9.63 1.20
CA LYS A 175 14.47 11.05 1.10
C LYS A 175 13.39 11.33 0.05
N MET A 176 13.38 10.57 -1.04
CA MET A 176 12.33 10.70 -2.06
C MET A 176 10.95 10.31 -1.51
N PHE A 177 10.86 9.26 -0.68
CA PHE A 177 9.60 8.80 -0.09
C PHE A 177 9.14 9.62 1.14
N THR A 178 10.07 10.15 1.94
CA THR A 178 9.75 10.83 3.20
C THR A 178 9.93 12.34 3.17
N GLY A 179 10.61 12.87 2.16
CA GLY A 179 11.01 14.29 2.11
C GLY A 179 12.24 14.62 2.97
N CYS A 180 12.69 13.72 3.86
CA CYS A 180 13.84 13.94 4.78
C CYS A 180 14.82 12.75 4.77
N THR A 181 15.97 12.92 5.40
CA THR A 181 16.97 11.85 5.53
C THR A 181 16.60 10.90 6.68
N PRO A 182 17.10 9.62 6.67
CA PRO A 182 16.89 8.68 7.77
C PRO A 182 17.31 9.21 9.14
N GLY A 183 18.42 9.96 9.22
CA GLY A 183 18.88 10.57 10.46
C GLY A 183 17.86 11.58 11.00
N ARG A 184 17.42 12.51 10.15
CA ARG A 184 16.43 13.51 10.54
C ARG A 184 15.10 12.88 10.98
N LEU A 185 14.64 11.82 10.30
CA LEU A 185 13.40 11.15 10.69
C LEU A 185 13.52 10.49 12.07
N ARG A 186 14.69 9.91 12.41
CA ARG A 186 14.93 9.36 13.76
C ARG A 186 14.82 10.40 14.86
N ASP A 187 15.27 11.63 14.58
CA ASP A 187 15.27 12.75 15.56
C ASP A 187 13.85 13.34 15.71
N GLU A 188 13.04 13.30 14.65
CA GLU A 188 11.70 13.92 14.58
C GLU A 188 10.56 12.89 14.76
N CYS A 189 10.81 11.66 15.25
CA CYS A 189 9.81 10.58 15.35
C CYS A 189 8.48 11.06 15.97
N SER A 190 7.43 11.02 15.18
CA SER A 190 6.04 11.19 15.63
C SER A 190 5.52 9.87 16.19
N PRO A 191 4.80 9.85 17.33
CA PRO A 191 4.22 8.63 17.91
C PRO A 191 3.21 7.92 17.01
N TYR A 192 2.74 8.57 15.93
CA TYR A 192 1.80 7.99 14.96
C TYR A 192 2.48 7.30 13.76
N SER A 193 3.81 7.35 13.64
CA SER A 193 4.53 6.72 12.52
C SER A 193 4.44 5.20 12.53
N ASP A 194 4.21 4.59 13.70
CA ASP A 194 4.23 3.13 13.88
C ASP A 194 3.00 2.41 13.31
N LEU A 195 1.86 3.10 13.21
CA LEU A 195 0.60 2.52 12.73
C LEU A 195 0.61 2.13 11.24
N PHE A 196 1.48 2.74 10.44
CA PHE A 196 1.53 2.55 8.98
C PHE A 196 2.81 1.88 8.49
N THR A 197 3.75 1.56 9.38
CA THR A 197 5.07 1.05 9.03
C THR A 197 5.25 -0.45 9.27
N GLN A 198 4.31 -1.12 9.93
CA GLN A 198 4.37 -2.57 10.06
C GLN A 198 4.15 -3.22 8.69
N PRO A 199 5.07 -4.09 8.23
CA PRO A 199 4.86 -4.84 7.00
C PRO A 199 3.63 -5.73 7.17
N VAL A 200 2.68 -5.58 6.25
CA VAL A 200 1.46 -6.39 6.18
C VAL A 200 1.77 -7.81 5.73
#